data_784742fdf6e98ece4254f820c28ca86f
#
_entry.id   784742fdf6e98ece4254f820c28ca86f
#
_cell.length_a   1.000
_cell.length_b   1.000
_cell.length_c   1.000
_cell.angle_alpha   90.00
_cell.angle_beta   90.00
_cell.angle_gamma   90.00
#
_symmetry.space_group_name_H-M   'P 1'
#
loop_
_entity.id
_entity.type
_entity.pdbx_description
1 polymer ?
#
loop_
_entity_poly.entity_id
_entity_poly.type
_entity_poly.pdbx_seq_one_letter_code
_entity_poly.pdbx_strand_id
1 'polypeptide(L)'
;MSSRKQPAAHHVGGPSEIRSIPIDRIRVLNPRSRNQKVFSGLVESIATVGLKRPVTVTENGADGEGPFYDLVCGQGRMEAFKALGETRIPAMAVEAGEADLYLISLIENLARRKHSNRDLLTAVRVLEERGYGVMKIAEKTGLDPSYISGILVLLKAGEERLIAAVEKGWLPINLASQIARAGDEDIQVAMMEAYETGLLRGEQLIQVRRLIDRRRVLGKQYGRWTQKIDTAMTPHKLLQTYQTEVRRRSLLVKKAEIGEQRLLFVTTMLRRLLADEHFRTLLRAEGIDDMPKVLADRLSGDARP
;
A
#
# COMPACT_ATOMS: atom_id res chain seq x y z
N MET A 1 -36.19 7.37 -23.09
CA MET A 1 -35.33 6.40 -23.78
C MET A 1 -33.98 7.06 -24.02
N SER A 2 -33.03 6.86 -23.12
CA SER A 2 -31.71 7.49 -23.19
C SER A 2 -30.66 6.37 -23.35
N SER A 3 -30.09 6.29 -24.55
CA SER A 3 -29.15 5.30 -25.00
C SER A 3 -27.80 5.53 -24.30
N ARG A 4 -27.42 4.70 -23.32
CA ARG A 4 -26.06 4.65 -22.76
C ARG A 4 -25.12 4.07 -23.80
N LYS A 5 -24.29 4.91 -24.41
CA LYS A 5 -23.11 4.47 -25.14
C LYS A 5 -22.16 3.72 -24.19
N GLN A 6 -22.02 2.42 -24.38
CA GLN A 6 -20.94 1.63 -23.80
C GLN A 6 -19.62 2.08 -24.43
N PRO A 7 -18.53 2.28 -23.66
CA PRO A 7 -17.21 2.49 -24.23
C PRO A 7 -16.73 1.18 -24.87
N ALA A 8 -16.28 1.26 -26.11
CA ALA A 8 -15.73 0.17 -26.88
C ALA A 8 -14.57 -0.50 -26.11
N ALA A 9 -14.67 -1.79 -25.90
CA ALA A 9 -13.58 -2.62 -25.41
C ALA A 9 -12.51 -2.67 -26.51
N HIS A 10 -11.40 -1.96 -26.33
CA HIS A 10 -10.23 -2.12 -27.20
C HIS A 10 -9.62 -3.49 -26.95
N HIS A 11 -9.92 -4.42 -27.82
CA HIS A 11 -9.23 -5.69 -27.98
C HIS A 11 -7.79 -5.40 -28.47
N VAL A 12 -6.81 -5.46 -27.59
CA VAL A 12 -5.40 -5.65 -27.96
C VAL A 12 -5.23 -7.15 -28.23
N GLY A 13 -5.36 -7.58 -29.47
CA GLY A 13 -5.27 -9.00 -29.78
C GLY A 13 -5.45 -9.37 -31.25
N GLY A 14 -4.56 -8.86 -32.11
CA GLY A 14 -4.19 -9.58 -33.34
C GLY A 14 -2.92 -10.41 -33.08
N PRO A 15 -2.63 -11.49 -33.83
CA PRO A 15 -1.37 -12.22 -33.70
C PRO A 15 -0.22 -11.28 -34.00
N SER A 16 0.56 -10.95 -32.96
CA SER A 16 1.72 -10.05 -33.09
C SER A 16 2.84 -10.79 -33.82
N GLU A 17 2.97 -10.52 -35.10
CA GLU A 17 4.00 -11.13 -35.97
C GLU A 17 5.37 -10.56 -35.61
N ILE A 18 6.34 -11.44 -35.34
CA ILE A 18 7.72 -11.03 -35.12
C ILE A 18 8.37 -10.76 -36.45
N ARG A 19 8.80 -9.52 -36.69
CA ARG A 19 9.47 -9.06 -37.90
C ARG A 19 10.89 -8.61 -37.60
N SER A 20 11.81 -8.82 -38.51
CA SER A 20 13.15 -8.23 -38.43
C SER A 20 13.12 -6.81 -38.99
N ILE A 21 13.33 -5.82 -38.12
CA ILE A 21 13.20 -4.39 -38.45
C ILE A 21 14.59 -3.73 -38.46
N PRO A 22 14.91 -2.83 -39.43
CA PRO A 22 16.13 -2.04 -39.40
C PRO A 22 16.17 -1.14 -38.14
N ILE A 23 17.32 -1.13 -37.44
CA ILE A 23 17.46 -0.39 -36.15
C ILE A 23 17.44 1.13 -36.38
N ASP A 24 17.91 1.60 -37.52
CA ASP A 24 17.90 3.01 -37.95
C ASP A 24 16.50 3.57 -38.19
N ARG A 25 15.52 2.70 -38.43
CA ARG A 25 14.10 3.06 -38.58
C ARG A 25 13.30 3.02 -37.27
N ILE A 26 13.97 2.73 -36.15
CA ILE A 26 13.33 2.68 -34.85
C ILE A 26 13.69 3.94 -34.02
N ARG A 27 12.70 4.78 -33.75
CA ARG A 27 12.86 5.96 -32.89
C ARG A 27 12.57 5.64 -31.43
N VAL A 28 13.44 6.11 -30.53
CA VAL A 28 13.23 6.02 -29.08
C VAL A 28 12.52 7.27 -28.60
N LEU A 29 11.26 7.15 -28.18
CA LEU A 29 10.46 8.29 -27.71
C LEU A 29 10.93 8.82 -26.35
N ASN A 30 11.44 7.96 -25.47
CA ASN A 30 11.81 8.32 -24.11
C ASN A 30 13.17 7.73 -23.72
N PRO A 31 14.30 8.35 -24.17
CA PRO A 31 15.62 7.82 -23.93
C PRO A 31 15.99 7.86 -22.45
N ARG A 32 16.55 6.76 -21.93
CA ARG A 32 16.94 6.60 -20.53
C ARG A 32 18.44 6.43 -20.41
N SER A 33 19.02 7.11 -19.42
CA SER A 33 20.40 6.84 -19.03
C SER A 33 20.48 5.51 -18.24
N ARG A 34 21.53 4.72 -18.47
CA ARG A 34 21.74 3.43 -17.82
C ARG A 34 23.08 3.37 -17.11
N ASN A 35 23.12 2.53 -16.09
CA ASN A 35 24.37 2.16 -15.46
C ASN A 35 25.18 1.30 -16.47
N GLN A 36 26.38 1.76 -16.80
CA GLN A 36 27.25 1.16 -17.80
C GLN A 36 27.60 -0.31 -17.49
N LYS A 37 27.77 -0.65 -16.21
CA LYS A 37 28.07 -2.02 -15.76
C LYS A 37 26.92 -3.00 -16.01
N VAL A 38 25.66 -2.53 -15.88
CA VAL A 38 24.46 -3.34 -16.16
C VAL A 38 24.27 -3.48 -17.67
N PHE A 39 24.63 -2.46 -18.43
CA PHE A 39 24.56 -2.49 -19.88
C PHE A 39 25.57 -3.47 -20.50
N SER A 40 26.83 -3.47 -20.05
CA SER A 40 27.84 -4.41 -20.55
C SER A 40 27.45 -5.88 -20.32
N GLY A 41 26.89 -6.21 -19.15
CA GLY A 41 26.35 -7.54 -18.90
C GLY A 41 25.18 -7.94 -19.81
N LEU A 42 24.34 -6.97 -20.22
CA LEU A 42 23.27 -7.22 -21.16
C LEU A 42 23.82 -7.48 -22.58
N VAL A 43 24.80 -6.71 -23.03
CA VAL A 43 25.48 -6.90 -24.32
C VAL A 43 26.12 -8.28 -24.39
N GLU A 44 26.88 -8.67 -23.36
CA GLU A 44 27.51 -10.00 -23.25
C GLU A 44 26.49 -11.14 -23.28
N SER A 45 25.40 -11.00 -22.53
CA SER A 45 24.31 -11.98 -22.52
C SER A 45 23.66 -12.15 -23.91
N ILE A 46 23.45 -11.05 -24.63
CA ILE A 46 22.86 -11.09 -25.97
C ILE A 46 23.85 -11.67 -26.96
N ALA A 47 25.13 -11.35 -26.88
CA ALA A 47 26.17 -11.92 -27.70
C ALA A 47 26.27 -13.45 -27.55
N THR A 48 26.10 -13.95 -26.31
CA THR A 48 26.29 -15.39 -26.02
C THR A 48 25.04 -16.21 -26.29
N VAL A 49 23.85 -15.72 -25.91
CA VAL A 49 22.60 -16.51 -25.91
C VAL A 49 21.60 -16.04 -26.98
N GLY A 50 21.85 -14.89 -27.61
CA GLY A 50 20.91 -14.24 -28.53
C GLY A 50 19.79 -13.48 -27.80
N LEU A 51 18.88 -12.94 -28.59
CA LEU A 51 17.73 -12.16 -28.10
C LEU A 51 16.58 -13.10 -27.71
N LYS A 52 16.38 -13.30 -26.43
CA LYS A 52 15.31 -14.17 -25.89
C LYS A 52 13.89 -13.61 -26.07
N ARG A 53 13.75 -12.29 -26.17
CA ARG A 53 12.46 -11.62 -26.35
C ARG A 53 12.62 -10.48 -27.35
N PRO A 54 11.77 -10.39 -28.39
CA PRO A 54 11.81 -9.30 -29.36
C PRO A 54 11.58 -7.95 -28.67
N VAL A 55 12.00 -6.86 -29.29
CA VAL A 55 11.58 -5.51 -28.89
C VAL A 55 10.15 -5.29 -29.34
N THR A 56 9.43 -4.38 -28.69
CA THR A 56 8.06 -4.03 -29.09
C THR A 56 8.07 -2.65 -29.73
N VAL A 57 7.50 -2.53 -30.92
CA VAL A 57 7.44 -1.29 -31.70
C VAL A 57 6.02 -1.05 -32.21
N THR A 58 5.72 0.20 -32.56
CA THR A 58 4.52 0.56 -33.33
C THR A 58 4.91 1.28 -34.60
N GLU A 59 4.14 1.13 -35.68
CA GLU A 59 4.33 1.89 -36.87
C GLU A 59 3.91 3.35 -36.68
N ASN A 60 4.78 4.27 -37.10
CA ASN A 60 4.54 5.71 -37.04
C ASN A 60 4.94 6.40 -38.33
N GLY A 61 4.13 6.18 -39.36
CA GLY A 61 4.38 6.72 -40.71
C GLY A 61 5.29 5.86 -41.57
N ALA A 62 5.42 6.23 -42.82
CA ALA A 62 6.27 5.57 -43.81
C ALA A 62 6.83 6.60 -44.79
N ASP A 63 7.99 6.30 -45.36
CA ASP A 63 8.56 7.02 -46.50
C ASP A 63 8.72 6.06 -47.71
N GLY A 64 9.41 6.52 -48.78
CA GLY A 64 9.64 5.71 -49.97
C GLY A 64 10.49 4.45 -49.76
N GLU A 65 11.15 4.30 -48.58
CA GLU A 65 11.99 3.16 -48.22
C GLU A 65 11.33 2.21 -47.24
N GLY A 66 10.13 2.58 -46.72
CA GLY A 66 9.33 1.73 -45.82
C GLY A 66 8.84 2.41 -44.54
N PRO A 67 8.23 1.66 -43.61
CA PRO A 67 7.66 2.23 -42.40
C PRO A 67 8.72 2.66 -41.36
N PHE A 68 8.41 3.73 -40.63
CA PHE A 68 9.09 4.12 -39.38
C PHE A 68 8.41 3.49 -38.22
N TYR A 69 9.17 3.28 -37.14
CA TYR A 69 8.67 2.65 -35.93
C TYR A 69 9.03 3.46 -34.68
N ASP A 70 8.12 3.56 -33.76
CA ASP A 70 8.40 4.07 -32.44
C ASP A 70 8.63 2.90 -31.47
N LEU A 71 9.71 2.96 -30.70
CA LEU A 71 10.05 1.93 -29.72
C LEU A 71 9.15 2.04 -28.49
N VAL A 72 8.32 1.05 -28.29
CA VAL A 72 7.44 0.93 -27.11
C VAL A 72 8.20 0.39 -25.92
N CYS A 73 8.91 -0.73 -26.10
CA CYS A 73 9.75 -1.28 -25.05
C CYS A 73 10.95 -2.07 -25.60
N GLY A 74 12.02 -2.14 -24.80
CA GLY A 74 13.24 -2.87 -25.16
C GLY A 74 14.43 -2.01 -25.55
N GLN A 75 14.48 -0.72 -25.20
CA GLN A 75 15.59 0.19 -25.50
C GLN A 75 16.97 -0.43 -25.24
N GLY A 76 17.20 -1.09 -24.10
CA GLY A 76 18.49 -1.71 -23.83
C GLY A 76 18.85 -2.86 -24.74
N ARG A 77 17.86 -3.63 -25.20
CA ARG A 77 18.08 -4.70 -26.18
C ARG A 77 18.44 -4.13 -27.54
N MET A 78 17.77 -3.07 -27.94
CA MET A 78 18.07 -2.36 -29.19
C MET A 78 19.46 -1.71 -29.13
N GLU A 79 19.82 -1.01 -28.08
CA GLU A 79 21.13 -0.43 -27.88
C GLU A 79 22.24 -1.49 -27.82
N ALA A 80 21.97 -2.66 -27.22
CA ALA A 80 22.91 -3.78 -27.20
C ALA A 80 23.12 -4.36 -28.59
N PHE A 81 22.08 -4.53 -29.43
CA PHE A 81 22.20 -4.93 -30.84
C PHE A 81 23.02 -3.95 -31.64
N LYS A 82 22.78 -2.65 -31.45
CA LYS A 82 23.56 -1.59 -32.06
C LYS A 82 25.04 -1.63 -31.63
N ALA A 83 25.31 -1.89 -30.34
CA ALA A 83 26.68 -2.04 -29.82
C ALA A 83 27.40 -3.30 -30.38
N LEU A 84 26.66 -4.34 -30.71
CA LEU A 84 27.17 -5.56 -31.38
C LEU A 84 27.35 -5.42 -32.90
N GLY A 85 27.01 -4.26 -33.46
CA GLY A 85 27.16 -4.01 -34.90
C GLY A 85 26.01 -4.57 -35.76
N GLU A 86 24.93 -5.04 -35.12
CA GLU A 86 23.76 -5.53 -35.84
C GLU A 86 22.96 -4.37 -36.46
N THR A 87 22.49 -4.56 -37.70
CA THR A 87 21.70 -3.54 -38.41
C THR A 87 20.20 -3.75 -38.27
N ARG A 88 19.76 -4.95 -37.90
CA ARG A 88 18.36 -5.33 -37.80
C ARG A 88 18.10 -6.02 -36.46
N ILE A 89 16.89 -5.85 -35.94
CA ILE A 89 16.50 -6.45 -34.65
C ILE A 89 15.14 -7.14 -34.79
N PRO A 90 14.95 -8.33 -34.17
CA PRO A 90 13.64 -8.94 -34.04
C PRO A 90 12.71 -8.05 -33.22
N ALA A 91 11.60 -7.63 -33.83
CA ALA A 91 10.63 -6.73 -33.20
C ALA A 91 9.21 -7.28 -33.40
N MET A 92 8.37 -7.03 -32.43
CA MET A 92 6.95 -7.30 -32.45
C MET A 92 6.21 -5.99 -32.69
N ALA A 93 5.56 -5.87 -33.85
CA ALA A 93 4.76 -4.69 -34.18
C ALA A 93 3.40 -4.78 -33.48
N VAL A 94 3.00 -3.72 -32.78
CA VAL A 94 1.68 -3.59 -32.14
C VAL A 94 0.98 -2.37 -32.69
N GLU A 95 -0.30 -2.51 -33.00
CA GLU A 95 -1.17 -1.40 -33.36
C GLU A 95 -1.67 -0.76 -32.07
N ALA A 96 -1.13 0.39 -31.72
CA ALA A 96 -1.57 1.12 -30.55
C ALA A 96 -1.40 2.63 -30.76
N GLY A 97 -2.36 3.41 -30.28
CA GLY A 97 -2.24 4.87 -30.29
C GLY A 97 -1.08 5.33 -29.39
N GLU A 98 -0.54 6.53 -29.64
CA GLU A 98 0.60 7.09 -28.88
C GLU A 98 0.36 7.07 -27.36
N ALA A 99 -0.89 7.30 -26.96
CA ALA A 99 -1.33 7.22 -25.57
C ALA A 99 -1.26 5.81 -24.97
N ASP A 100 -1.55 4.78 -25.75
CA ASP A 100 -1.48 3.38 -25.30
C ASP A 100 -0.04 2.87 -25.25
N LEU A 101 0.82 3.38 -26.14
CA LEU A 101 2.24 3.06 -26.16
C LEU A 101 2.96 3.52 -24.90
N TYR A 102 2.68 4.73 -24.45
CA TYR A 102 3.20 5.25 -23.20
C TYR A 102 2.74 4.38 -22.01
N LEU A 103 1.49 3.95 -22.03
CA LEU A 103 0.91 3.09 -21.01
C LEU A 103 1.56 1.71 -20.97
N ILE A 104 1.75 1.06 -22.12
CA ILE A 104 2.43 -0.24 -22.22
C ILE A 104 3.86 -0.14 -21.70
N SER A 105 4.60 0.90 -22.11
CA SER A 105 5.95 1.17 -21.61
C SER A 105 6.01 1.38 -20.12
N LEU A 106 5.02 2.07 -19.56
CA LEU A 106 4.91 2.36 -18.13
C LEU A 106 4.62 1.10 -17.31
N ILE A 107 3.67 0.28 -17.76
CA ILE A 107 3.30 -1.00 -17.12
C ILE A 107 4.48 -1.99 -17.18
N GLU A 108 5.17 -2.09 -18.33
CA GLU A 108 6.35 -2.97 -18.46
C GLU A 108 7.46 -2.56 -17.49
N ASN A 109 7.65 -1.25 -17.28
CA ASN A 109 8.61 -0.76 -16.28
C ASN A 109 8.23 -1.13 -14.86
N LEU A 110 6.96 -1.08 -14.52
CA LEU A 110 6.46 -1.48 -13.20
C LEU A 110 6.58 -2.99 -12.96
N ALA A 111 6.41 -3.81 -13.98
CA ALA A 111 6.57 -5.26 -13.89
C ALA A 111 8.03 -5.69 -13.64
N ARG A 112 8.99 -4.78 -13.79
CA ARG A 112 10.39 -5.04 -13.43
C ARG A 112 10.58 -4.98 -11.92
N ARG A 113 11.36 -5.93 -11.37
CA ARG A 113 11.62 -6.07 -9.92
C ARG A 113 12.28 -4.86 -9.23
N LYS A 114 12.74 -3.83 -9.98
CA LYS A 114 13.40 -2.63 -9.46
C LYS A 114 12.86 -1.38 -10.18
N HIS A 115 11.68 -0.95 -9.81
CA HIS A 115 11.15 0.37 -10.17
C HIS A 115 11.44 1.37 -9.04
N SER A 116 11.62 2.65 -9.38
CA SER A 116 11.71 3.70 -8.37
C SER A 116 10.31 4.06 -7.83
N ASN A 117 10.25 4.58 -6.60
CA ASN A 117 8.99 5.08 -6.06
C ASN A 117 8.37 6.15 -6.96
N ARG A 118 9.19 7.00 -7.58
CA ARG A 118 8.75 8.03 -8.52
C ARG A 118 8.07 7.42 -9.75
N ASP A 119 8.67 6.40 -10.37
CA ASP A 119 8.09 5.73 -11.53
C ASP A 119 6.74 5.09 -11.18
N LEU A 120 6.65 4.48 -9.98
CA LEU A 120 5.44 3.87 -9.48
C LEU A 120 4.32 4.90 -9.25
N LEU A 121 4.62 6.01 -8.56
CA LEU A 121 3.64 7.07 -8.32
C LEU A 121 3.16 7.69 -9.64
N THR A 122 4.07 7.96 -10.58
CA THR A 122 3.74 8.47 -11.91
C THR A 122 2.85 7.51 -12.68
N ALA A 123 3.17 6.22 -12.65
CA ALA A 123 2.40 5.21 -13.36
C ALA A 123 0.96 5.10 -12.84
N VAL A 124 0.80 5.03 -11.53
CA VAL A 124 -0.53 4.94 -10.90
C VAL A 124 -1.35 6.21 -11.18
N ARG A 125 -0.70 7.39 -11.13
CA ARG A 125 -1.36 8.67 -11.46
C ARG A 125 -1.88 8.67 -12.90
N VAL A 126 -1.05 8.34 -13.87
CA VAL A 126 -1.44 8.31 -15.30
C VAL A 126 -2.56 7.31 -15.56
N LEU A 127 -2.52 6.15 -14.91
CA LEU A 127 -3.60 5.15 -15.03
C LEU A 127 -4.92 5.67 -14.45
N GLU A 128 -4.87 6.35 -13.30
CA GLU A 128 -6.06 6.94 -12.68
C GLU A 128 -6.64 8.07 -13.53
N GLU A 129 -5.82 8.99 -14.03
CA GLU A 129 -6.23 10.10 -14.91
C GLU A 129 -6.93 9.61 -16.18
N ARG A 130 -6.59 8.39 -16.64
CA ARG A 130 -7.27 7.71 -17.74
C ARG A 130 -8.54 6.98 -17.35
N GLY A 131 -8.99 7.09 -16.09
CA GLY A 131 -10.23 6.51 -15.60
C GLY A 131 -10.15 5.03 -15.22
N TYR A 132 -8.96 4.46 -15.08
CA TYR A 132 -8.82 3.09 -14.58
C TYR A 132 -9.09 3.05 -13.06
N GLY A 133 -10.01 2.18 -12.64
CA GLY A 133 -10.27 1.92 -11.23
C GLY A 133 -9.18 1.06 -10.57
N VAL A 134 -9.13 1.07 -9.23
CA VAL A 134 -8.13 0.36 -8.40
C VAL A 134 -7.89 -1.09 -8.86
N MET A 135 -8.96 -1.87 -9.09
CA MET A 135 -8.85 -3.27 -9.49
C MET A 135 -8.19 -3.44 -10.85
N LYS A 136 -8.53 -2.59 -11.83
CA LYS A 136 -7.92 -2.63 -13.17
C LYS A 136 -6.47 -2.17 -13.14
N ILE A 137 -6.12 -1.19 -12.30
CA ILE A 137 -4.72 -0.77 -12.10
C ILE A 137 -3.92 -1.93 -11.49
N ALA A 138 -4.46 -2.59 -10.46
CA ALA A 138 -3.82 -3.74 -9.82
C ALA A 138 -3.59 -4.89 -10.82
N GLU A 139 -4.59 -5.24 -11.62
CA GLU A 139 -4.49 -6.26 -12.67
C GLU A 139 -3.40 -5.93 -13.70
N LYS A 140 -3.38 -4.67 -14.19
CA LYS A 140 -2.39 -4.23 -15.20
C LYS A 140 -0.95 -4.16 -14.66
N THR A 141 -0.79 -3.81 -13.39
CA THR A 141 0.54 -3.60 -12.78
C THR A 141 1.07 -4.84 -12.05
N GLY A 142 0.21 -5.81 -11.75
CA GLY A 142 0.53 -6.98 -10.92
C GLY A 142 0.72 -6.63 -9.42
N LEU A 143 0.28 -5.43 -8.99
CA LEU A 143 0.41 -4.97 -7.62
C LEU A 143 -0.88 -5.25 -6.83
N ASP A 144 -0.74 -5.33 -5.51
CA ASP A 144 -1.87 -5.53 -4.61
C ASP A 144 -2.86 -4.34 -4.65
N PRO A 145 -4.19 -4.60 -4.73
CA PRO A 145 -5.21 -3.54 -4.77
C PRO A 145 -5.17 -2.59 -3.56
N SER A 146 -4.86 -3.09 -2.37
CA SER A 146 -4.75 -2.27 -1.15
C SER A 146 -3.55 -1.33 -1.25
N TYR A 147 -2.46 -1.78 -1.88
CA TYR A 147 -1.28 -0.97 -2.13
C TYR A 147 -1.57 0.15 -3.14
N ILE A 148 -2.25 -0.17 -4.25
CA ILE A 148 -2.72 0.84 -5.23
C ILE A 148 -3.67 1.85 -4.58
N SER A 149 -4.63 1.39 -3.76
CA SER A 149 -5.51 2.28 -3.01
C SER A 149 -4.73 3.22 -2.08
N GLY A 150 -3.69 2.72 -1.42
CA GLY A 150 -2.80 3.53 -0.59
C GLY A 150 -2.06 4.62 -1.39
N ILE A 151 -1.56 4.27 -2.57
CA ILE A 151 -0.89 5.23 -3.48
C ILE A 151 -1.88 6.30 -3.95
N LEU A 152 -3.09 5.92 -4.33
CA LEU A 152 -4.11 6.89 -4.78
C LEU A 152 -4.51 7.87 -3.65
N VAL A 153 -4.61 7.38 -2.41
CA VAL A 153 -4.83 8.26 -1.26
C VAL A 153 -3.68 9.24 -1.07
N LEU A 154 -2.42 8.76 -1.18
CA LEU A 154 -1.24 9.62 -1.10
C LEU A 154 -1.24 10.68 -2.19
N LEU A 155 -1.58 10.34 -3.43
CA LEU A 155 -1.61 11.26 -4.55
C LEU A 155 -2.74 12.30 -4.46
N LYS A 156 -3.88 11.96 -3.83
CA LYS A 156 -5.06 12.83 -3.71
C LYS A 156 -5.05 13.71 -2.46
N ALA A 157 -4.63 13.16 -1.36
CA ALA A 157 -4.74 13.77 -0.04
C ALA A 157 -3.39 14.01 0.65
N GLY A 158 -2.27 13.60 0.03
CA GLY A 158 -0.94 13.80 0.56
C GLY A 158 -0.43 15.24 0.31
N GLU A 159 0.18 15.81 1.33
CA GLU A 159 0.88 17.09 1.22
C GLU A 159 2.10 16.92 0.28
N GLU A 160 2.48 17.99 -0.43
CA GLU A 160 3.51 17.94 -1.48
C GLU A 160 4.88 17.47 -0.95
N ARG A 161 5.27 17.91 0.25
CA ARG A 161 6.52 17.46 0.91
C ARG A 161 6.50 15.97 1.22
N LEU A 162 5.32 15.40 1.55
CA LEU A 162 5.14 13.99 1.82
C LEU A 162 5.36 13.15 0.54
N ILE A 163 4.83 13.61 -0.58
CA ILE A 163 5.02 12.98 -1.89
C ILE A 163 6.49 13.04 -2.28
N ALA A 164 7.13 14.21 -2.13
CA ALA A 164 8.55 14.42 -2.45
C ALA A 164 9.47 13.51 -1.59
N ALA A 165 9.16 13.30 -0.31
CA ALA A 165 9.91 12.40 0.56
C ALA A 165 9.82 10.94 0.10
N VAL A 166 8.66 10.52 -0.41
CA VAL A 166 8.47 9.18 -1.00
C VAL A 166 9.22 9.04 -2.31
N GLU A 167 9.18 10.03 -3.19
CA GLU A 167 9.90 10.01 -4.47
C GLU A 167 11.42 9.90 -4.28
N LYS A 168 11.97 10.57 -3.26
CA LYS A 168 13.38 10.48 -2.87
C LYS A 168 13.74 9.17 -2.15
N GLY A 169 12.75 8.35 -1.79
CA GLY A 169 12.96 7.08 -1.08
C GLY A 169 13.21 7.23 0.43
N TRP A 170 13.04 8.43 1.00
CA TRP A 170 13.24 8.68 2.43
C TRP A 170 12.09 8.13 3.29
N LEU A 171 10.89 8.15 2.73
CA LEU A 171 9.69 7.68 3.40
C LEU A 171 9.07 6.51 2.63
N PRO A 172 8.80 5.36 3.28
CA PRO A 172 8.09 4.24 2.64
C PRO A 172 6.67 4.62 2.21
N ILE A 173 6.26 4.21 1.01
CA ILE A 173 4.91 4.51 0.45
C ILE A 173 3.79 4.13 1.43
N ASN A 174 3.87 2.95 2.06
CA ASN A 174 2.86 2.50 3.00
C ASN A 174 2.69 3.44 4.19
N LEU A 175 3.79 3.98 4.71
CA LEU A 175 3.75 4.94 5.81
C LEU A 175 3.22 6.29 5.34
N ALA A 176 3.68 6.77 4.19
CA ALA A 176 3.20 8.02 3.58
C ALA A 176 1.69 7.98 3.31
N SER A 177 1.17 6.87 2.78
CA SER A 177 -0.27 6.70 2.57
C SER A 177 -1.07 6.71 3.87
N GLN A 178 -0.49 6.21 4.97
CA GLN A 178 -1.12 6.29 6.29
C GLN A 178 -1.13 7.74 6.84
N ILE A 179 -0.07 8.50 6.62
CA ILE A 179 0.01 9.93 7.01
C ILE A 179 -1.00 10.74 6.17
N ALA A 180 -1.04 10.54 4.86
CA ALA A 180 -1.97 11.22 3.95
C ALA A 180 -3.45 11.01 4.34
N ARG A 181 -3.79 9.85 4.92
CA ARG A 181 -5.15 9.58 5.45
C ARG A 181 -5.55 10.44 6.65
N ALA A 182 -4.62 11.17 7.27
CA ALA A 182 -4.96 12.07 8.38
C ALA A 182 -5.89 13.22 7.95
N GLY A 183 -5.91 13.55 6.65
CA GLY A 183 -6.87 14.47 6.04
C GLY A 183 -6.74 15.94 6.50
N ASP A 184 -5.65 16.29 7.16
CA ASP A 184 -5.35 17.63 7.69
C ASP A 184 -3.86 17.89 7.47
N GLU A 185 -3.57 18.98 6.78
CA GLU A 185 -2.21 19.34 6.37
C GLU A 185 -1.29 19.54 7.57
N ASP A 186 -1.75 20.26 8.60
CA ASP A 186 -0.97 20.51 9.81
C ASP A 186 -0.61 19.20 10.52
N ILE A 187 -1.52 18.23 10.53
CA ILE A 187 -1.29 16.90 11.13
C ILE A 187 -0.29 16.11 10.28
N GLN A 188 -0.40 16.17 8.95
CA GLN A 188 0.52 15.49 8.04
C GLN A 188 1.95 16.03 8.23
N VAL A 189 2.12 17.35 8.27
CA VAL A 189 3.40 18.03 8.52
C VAL A 189 3.97 17.62 9.87
N ALA A 190 3.18 17.69 10.95
CA ALA A 190 3.62 17.32 12.29
C ALA A 190 4.03 15.83 12.39
N MET A 191 3.30 14.93 11.70
CA MET A 191 3.64 13.50 11.65
C MET A 191 4.92 13.24 10.86
N MET A 192 5.14 14.00 9.78
CA MET A 192 6.34 13.90 8.97
C MET A 192 7.57 14.39 9.74
N GLU A 193 7.48 15.55 10.42
CA GLU A 193 8.53 16.08 11.29
C GLU A 193 8.84 15.13 12.46
N ALA A 194 7.82 14.51 13.07
CA ALA A 194 8.01 13.53 14.13
C ALA A 194 8.75 12.27 13.63
N TYR A 195 8.57 11.89 12.37
CA TYR A 195 9.30 10.80 11.74
C TYR A 195 10.74 11.19 11.40
N GLU A 196 10.95 12.34 10.79
CA GLU A 196 12.27 12.87 10.40
C GLU A 196 13.20 13.09 11.62
N THR A 197 12.64 13.61 12.70
CA THR A 197 13.35 13.81 13.98
C THR A 197 13.54 12.52 14.79
N GLY A 198 12.94 11.41 14.35
CA GLY A 198 13.01 10.12 15.05
C GLY A 198 12.19 10.05 16.35
N LEU A 199 11.37 11.06 16.64
CA LEU A 199 10.49 11.10 17.83
C LEU A 199 9.44 9.99 17.80
N LEU A 200 8.92 9.66 16.60
CA LEU A 200 7.97 8.59 16.38
C LEU A 200 8.42 7.71 15.21
N ARG A 201 8.43 6.41 15.42
CA ARG A 201 8.72 5.42 14.37
C ARG A 201 7.42 5.03 13.63
N GLY A 202 7.57 4.34 12.48
CA GLY A 202 6.47 4.07 11.57
C GLY A 202 5.21 3.49 12.19
N GLU A 203 5.34 2.46 13.05
CA GLU A 203 4.18 1.85 13.71
C GLU A 203 3.53 2.79 14.74
N GLN A 204 4.32 3.54 15.46
CA GLN A 204 3.83 4.54 16.42
C GLN A 204 3.04 5.64 15.74
N LEU A 205 3.49 6.10 14.56
CA LEU A 205 2.76 7.06 13.72
C LEU A 205 1.40 6.52 13.29
N ILE A 206 1.33 5.26 12.87
CA ILE A 206 0.07 4.60 12.49
C ILE A 206 -0.89 4.56 13.69
N GLN A 207 -0.38 4.27 14.88
CA GLN A 207 -1.21 4.26 16.09
C GLN A 207 -1.69 5.67 16.46
N VAL A 208 -0.83 6.68 16.38
CA VAL A 208 -1.20 8.09 16.59
C VAL A 208 -2.29 8.52 15.62
N ARG A 209 -2.13 8.23 14.32
CA ARG A 209 -3.14 8.53 13.32
C ARG A 209 -4.50 7.90 13.68
N ARG A 210 -4.52 6.61 14.01
CA ARG A 210 -5.75 5.91 14.43
C ARG A 210 -6.41 6.54 15.66
N LEU A 211 -5.60 7.07 16.58
CA LEU A 211 -6.11 7.79 17.74
C LEU A 211 -6.75 9.13 17.36
N ILE A 212 -6.13 9.87 16.44
CA ILE A 212 -6.67 11.13 15.91
C ILE A 212 -8.00 10.87 15.20
N ASP A 213 -8.05 9.88 14.30
CA ASP A 213 -9.27 9.50 13.57
C ASP A 213 -10.40 9.13 14.53
N ARG A 214 -10.08 8.29 15.55
CA ARG A 214 -11.07 7.89 16.55
C ARG A 214 -11.60 9.07 17.35
N ARG A 215 -10.75 10.03 17.70
CA ARG A 215 -11.17 11.26 18.37
C ARG A 215 -12.06 12.15 17.49
N ARG A 216 -11.77 12.21 16.19
CA ARG A 216 -12.61 12.95 15.22
C ARG A 216 -14.00 12.32 15.09
N VAL A 217 -14.09 10.99 14.99
CA VAL A 217 -15.36 10.26 14.81
C VAL A 217 -16.20 10.28 16.07
N LEU A 218 -15.61 10.04 17.23
CA LEU A 218 -16.33 9.91 18.51
C LEU A 218 -16.60 11.25 19.22
N GLY A 219 -15.98 12.34 18.74
CA GLY A 219 -16.19 13.69 19.24
C GLY A 219 -16.08 13.82 20.78
N LYS A 220 -16.98 14.63 21.35
CA LYS A 220 -17.02 14.88 22.82
C LYS A 220 -17.35 13.64 23.67
N GLN A 221 -17.90 12.58 23.09
CA GLN A 221 -18.22 11.34 23.81
C GLN A 221 -16.99 10.51 24.17
N TYR A 222 -15.83 10.75 23.58
CA TYR A 222 -14.62 9.97 23.85
C TYR A 222 -13.91 10.32 25.17
N GLY A 223 -14.61 10.93 26.07
CA GLY A 223 -14.16 11.08 27.46
C GLY A 223 -14.19 12.52 27.99
N ARG A 224 -14.73 12.65 29.15
CA ARG A 224 -14.73 13.85 30.01
C ARG A 224 -13.35 14.45 30.31
N TRP A 225 -12.27 13.91 29.75
CA TRP A 225 -10.87 14.19 30.11
C TRP A 225 -9.99 14.66 28.94
N THR A 226 -10.54 14.93 27.77
CA THR A 226 -9.73 15.42 26.64
C THR A 226 -9.92 16.91 26.46
N GLN A 227 -8.85 17.67 26.78
CA GLN A 227 -8.71 19.07 26.38
C GLN A 227 -9.05 19.23 24.87
N LYS A 228 -9.79 20.30 24.55
CA LYS A 228 -10.04 20.72 23.17
C LYS A 228 -8.74 20.69 22.37
N ILE A 229 -8.76 20.06 21.22
CA ILE A 229 -7.69 20.16 20.21
C ILE A 229 -7.93 21.50 19.49
N ASP A 230 -7.62 22.60 20.15
CA ASP A 230 -7.74 23.96 19.62
C ASP A 230 -6.36 24.60 19.39
N THR A 231 -5.29 23.83 19.45
CA THR A 231 -3.92 24.30 19.26
C THR A 231 -3.25 23.51 18.15
N ALA A 232 -2.46 24.19 17.31
CA ALA A 232 -1.68 23.57 16.23
C ALA A 232 -1.04 22.24 16.67
N MET A 233 -1.20 21.23 15.87
CA MET A 233 -0.68 19.89 16.16
C MET A 233 0.86 19.93 15.96
N THR A 234 1.61 19.68 17.04
CA THR A 234 3.07 19.64 17.00
C THR A 234 3.60 18.22 17.17
N PRO A 235 4.82 17.89 16.69
CA PRO A 235 5.43 16.58 16.87
C PRO A 235 5.48 16.12 18.32
N HIS A 236 5.82 17.03 19.25
CA HIS A 236 5.81 16.74 20.70
C HIS A 236 4.42 16.40 21.24
N LYS A 237 3.39 17.08 20.76
CA LYS A 237 2.00 16.81 21.18
C LYS A 237 1.52 15.46 20.66
N LEU A 238 1.96 15.05 19.47
CA LEU A 238 1.74 13.70 18.93
C LEU A 238 2.38 12.64 19.83
N LEU A 239 3.65 12.84 20.20
CA LEU A 239 4.38 11.94 21.10
C LEU A 239 3.69 11.83 22.47
N GLN A 240 3.31 12.94 23.06
CA GLN A 240 2.60 12.97 24.35
C GLN A 240 1.26 12.25 24.29
N THR A 241 0.51 12.45 23.20
CA THR A 241 -0.76 11.74 22.95
C THR A 241 -0.55 10.23 22.88
N TYR A 242 0.48 9.79 22.16
CA TYR A 242 0.85 8.39 22.07
C TYR A 242 1.23 7.81 23.43
N GLN A 243 2.13 8.46 24.16
CA GLN A 243 2.58 8.00 25.48
C GLN A 243 1.42 7.91 26.50
N THR A 244 0.52 8.87 26.48
CA THR A 244 -0.67 8.88 27.37
C THR A 244 -1.57 7.68 27.07
N GLU A 245 -1.80 7.38 25.79
CA GLU A 245 -2.66 6.24 25.42
C GLU A 245 -1.99 4.89 25.69
N VAL A 246 -0.69 4.76 25.48
CA VAL A 246 0.08 3.56 25.83
C VAL A 246 0.00 3.31 27.34
N ARG A 247 0.22 4.36 28.14
CA ARG A 247 0.12 4.26 29.60
C ARG A 247 -1.29 3.87 30.05
N ARG A 248 -2.33 4.46 29.45
CA ARG A 248 -3.73 4.13 29.72
C ARG A 248 -4.03 2.65 29.42
N ARG A 249 -3.60 2.15 28.26
CA ARG A 249 -3.79 0.75 27.86
C ARG A 249 -3.06 -0.20 28.80
N SER A 250 -1.83 0.10 29.16
CA SER A 250 -1.07 -0.71 30.14
C SER A 250 -1.77 -0.79 31.50
N LEU A 251 -2.34 0.32 31.98
CA LEU A 251 -3.11 0.33 33.22
C LEU A 251 -4.40 -0.51 33.13
N LEU A 252 -5.08 -0.47 31.97
CA LEU A 252 -6.29 -1.29 31.75
C LEU A 252 -5.96 -2.78 31.72
N VAL A 253 -4.88 -3.17 31.04
CA VAL A 253 -4.41 -4.57 31.00
C VAL A 253 -4.08 -5.04 32.43
N LYS A 254 -3.29 -4.29 33.17
CA LYS A 254 -2.97 -4.64 34.57
C LYS A 254 -4.22 -4.76 35.47
N LYS A 255 -5.21 -3.88 35.29
CA LYS A 255 -6.48 -3.99 36.02
C LYS A 255 -7.26 -5.24 35.65
N ALA A 256 -7.27 -5.61 34.34
CA ALA A 256 -7.92 -6.82 33.88
C ALA A 256 -7.24 -8.08 34.46
N GLU A 257 -5.90 -8.15 34.41
CA GLU A 257 -5.13 -9.25 35.03
C GLU A 257 -5.40 -9.42 36.52
N ILE A 258 -5.36 -8.32 37.26
CA ILE A 258 -5.69 -8.36 38.70
C ILE A 258 -7.14 -8.79 38.92
N GLY A 259 -8.08 -8.30 38.11
CA GLY A 259 -9.48 -8.70 38.14
C GLY A 259 -9.68 -10.19 37.90
N GLU A 260 -8.99 -10.72 36.89
CA GLU A 260 -9.02 -12.15 36.55
C GLU A 260 -8.46 -13.02 37.71
N GLN A 261 -7.29 -12.65 38.25
CA GLN A 261 -6.70 -13.38 39.39
C GLN A 261 -7.63 -13.40 40.59
N ARG A 262 -8.25 -12.26 40.93
CA ARG A 262 -9.21 -12.18 42.02
C ARG A 262 -10.43 -13.05 41.76
N LEU A 263 -10.96 -13.03 40.56
CA LEU A 263 -12.10 -13.85 40.17
C LEU A 263 -11.79 -15.36 40.23
N LEU A 264 -10.62 -15.77 39.77
CA LEU A 264 -10.14 -17.16 39.86
C LEU A 264 -10.02 -17.59 41.35
N PHE A 265 -9.47 -16.73 42.18
CA PHE A 265 -9.37 -17.00 43.60
C PHE A 265 -10.75 -17.19 44.23
N VAL A 266 -11.68 -16.24 44.00
CA VAL A 266 -13.05 -16.29 44.56
C VAL A 266 -13.79 -17.53 44.05
N THR A 267 -13.75 -17.83 42.78
CA THR A 267 -14.42 -19.02 42.22
C THR A 267 -13.84 -20.32 42.73
N THR A 268 -12.52 -20.39 42.94
CA THR A 268 -11.88 -21.58 43.50
C THR A 268 -12.26 -21.79 44.96
N MET A 269 -12.29 -20.71 45.80
CA MET A 269 -12.70 -20.78 47.17
C MET A 269 -14.17 -21.12 47.32
N LEU A 270 -15.04 -20.51 46.52
CA LEU A 270 -16.47 -20.83 46.51
C LEU A 270 -16.74 -22.28 46.11
N ARG A 271 -16.03 -22.82 45.11
CA ARG A 271 -16.14 -24.26 44.77
C ARG A 271 -15.80 -25.16 45.95
N ARG A 272 -14.74 -24.83 46.70
CA ARG A 272 -14.33 -25.58 47.87
C ARG A 272 -15.38 -25.52 48.96
N LEU A 273 -15.90 -24.34 49.27
CA LEU A 273 -16.93 -24.14 50.30
C LEU A 273 -18.26 -24.81 49.91
N LEU A 274 -18.67 -24.72 48.64
CA LEU A 274 -19.88 -25.35 48.16
C LEU A 274 -19.77 -26.90 48.02
N ALA A 275 -18.55 -27.45 48.05
CA ALA A 275 -18.35 -28.90 48.14
C ALA A 275 -18.61 -29.42 49.54
N ASP A 276 -18.58 -28.54 50.59
CA ASP A 276 -18.89 -28.88 51.95
C ASP A 276 -20.42 -28.86 52.20
N GLU A 277 -20.94 -29.98 52.63
CA GLU A 277 -22.38 -30.19 52.88
C GLU A 277 -22.91 -29.36 54.04
N HIS A 278 -22.07 -29.14 55.05
CA HIS A 278 -22.39 -28.34 56.20
C HIS A 278 -22.55 -26.86 55.83
N PHE A 279 -21.65 -26.36 55.00
CA PHE A 279 -21.72 -25.00 54.49
C PHE A 279 -22.97 -24.76 53.61
N ARG A 280 -23.34 -25.70 52.75
CA ARG A 280 -24.59 -25.62 51.96
C ARG A 280 -25.86 -25.61 52.82
N THR A 281 -25.85 -26.40 53.86
CA THR A 281 -26.99 -26.44 54.83
C THR A 281 -27.12 -25.09 55.56
N LEU A 282 -26.02 -24.49 55.94
CA LEU A 282 -25.98 -23.19 56.60
C LEU A 282 -26.47 -22.08 55.69
N LEU A 283 -26.04 -22.05 54.42
CA LEU A 283 -26.52 -21.09 53.42
C LEU A 283 -28.04 -21.17 53.21
N ARG A 284 -28.60 -22.39 53.17
CA ARG A 284 -30.06 -22.59 53.09
C ARG A 284 -30.79 -22.13 54.31
N ALA A 285 -30.23 -22.39 55.49
CA ALA A 285 -30.82 -21.95 56.74
C ALA A 285 -30.89 -20.42 56.88
N GLU A 286 -29.88 -19.72 56.32
CA GLU A 286 -29.80 -18.26 56.32
C GLU A 286 -30.51 -17.61 55.08
N GLY A 287 -31.07 -18.41 54.18
CA GLY A 287 -31.74 -17.90 52.97
C GLY A 287 -30.82 -17.17 52.01
N ILE A 288 -29.54 -17.53 51.95
CA ILE A 288 -28.48 -16.93 51.06
C ILE A 288 -28.05 -17.97 50.02
N ASP A 289 -28.92 -18.80 49.57
CA ASP A 289 -28.63 -19.82 48.54
C ASP A 289 -28.74 -19.27 47.10
N ASP A 290 -29.26 -18.06 46.98
CA ASP A 290 -29.42 -17.42 45.66
C ASP A 290 -28.10 -16.84 45.13
N MET A 291 -27.69 -17.27 43.96
CA MET A 291 -26.41 -16.91 43.36
C MET A 291 -26.60 -16.22 42.00
N PRO A 292 -25.87 -15.11 41.76
CA PRO A 292 -25.89 -14.48 40.43
C PRO A 292 -25.52 -15.45 39.31
N LYS A 293 -26.33 -15.51 38.25
CA LYS A 293 -26.20 -16.45 37.13
C LYS A 293 -24.77 -16.52 36.59
N VAL A 294 -24.13 -15.37 36.38
CA VAL A 294 -22.74 -15.29 35.89
C VAL A 294 -21.74 -16.02 36.77
N LEU A 295 -21.96 -16.01 38.07
CA LEU A 295 -21.10 -16.72 39.03
C LEU A 295 -21.42 -18.20 39.05
N ALA A 296 -22.69 -18.57 38.96
CA ALA A 296 -23.15 -19.96 38.90
C ALA A 296 -22.59 -20.66 37.65
N ASP A 297 -22.69 -20.02 36.48
CA ASP A 297 -22.17 -20.54 35.19
C ASP A 297 -20.64 -20.77 35.27
N ARG A 298 -19.89 -19.89 35.93
CA ARG A 298 -18.45 -20.09 36.15
C ARG A 298 -18.09 -21.16 37.18
N LEU A 299 -18.94 -21.38 38.15
CA LEU A 299 -18.73 -22.44 39.13
C LEU A 299 -19.06 -23.82 38.59
N SER A 300 -20.05 -23.94 37.70
CA SER A 300 -20.42 -25.18 37.03
C SER A 300 -19.43 -25.58 35.89
N GLY A 301 -18.56 -24.70 35.47
CA GLY A 301 -17.60 -24.98 34.39
C GLY A 301 -18.15 -24.73 32.97
N ASP A 302 -19.40 -24.27 32.85
CA ASP A 302 -20.06 -23.99 31.57
C ASP A 302 -19.74 -22.59 30.96
N ALA A 303 -18.97 -21.78 31.66
CA ALA A 303 -18.53 -20.49 31.13
C ALA A 303 -17.54 -20.70 29.97
N ARG A 304 -18.02 -20.65 28.76
CA ARG A 304 -17.16 -20.45 27.58
C ARG A 304 -16.47 -19.09 27.69
N PRO A 305 -15.17 -18.99 27.30
CA PRO A 305 -14.39 -17.74 27.35
C PRO A 305 -14.98 -16.65 26.47
#